data_a1d4f46f9f2bc484cb5279d6e9cb2d26
#
_entry.id   a1d4f46f9f2bc484cb5279d6e9cb2d26
#
_cell.length_a   1.000
_cell.length_b   1.000
_cell.length_c   1.000
_cell.angle_alpha   90.00
_cell.angle_beta   90.00
_cell.angle_gamma   90.00
#
_symmetry.space_group_name_H-M   'P 1'
#
loop_
_entity.id
_entity.type
_entity.pdbx_description
1 polymer ?
#
loop_
_entity_poly.entity_id
_entity_poly.type
_entity_poly.pdbx_seq_one_letter_code
_entity_poly.pdbx_strand_id
1 'polypeptide(L)'
;MGADEHRAKAAKSVVCAVITVSDTRTEESDTSGKTIIEILKSHGHEAKGYAIVKDDISMIQGRLREFIEDKAIQAVILNGGTGITSRDRTIEAVRDFAEKELPGFGELFRSLSYEEIGAAAMMSRAIAFVCEKKMIFALPGSTAAVKLAAEKLIAGELGHMVWEANR
;
A
#
# COMPACT_ATOMS: atom_id res chain seq x y z
N MET A 1 24.78 8.74 10.16
CA MET A 1 23.56 8.57 10.98
C MET A 1 23.11 7.11 10.88
N GLY A 2 22.95 6.45 11.99
CA GLY A 2 22.51 5.06 12.01
C GLY A 2 21.00 4.94 11.86
N ALA A 3 20.50 3.72 11.52
CA ALA A 3 19.05 3.45 11.35
C ALA A 3 18.23 3.85 12.58
N ASP A 4 18.78 3.70 13.77
CA ASP A 4 18.09 4.05 15.03
C ASP A 4 17.92 5.57 15.21
N GLU A 5 18.87 6.39 14.75
CA GLU A 5 18.74 7.85 14.79
C GLU A 5 17.69 8.36 13.80
N HIS A 6 17.53 7.67 12.66
CA HIS A 6 16.50 7.98 11.68
C HIS A 6 15.10 7.60 12.20
N ARG A 7 14.98 6.42 12.83
CA ARG A 7 13.73 6.02 13.50
C ARG A 7 13.30 6.96 14.62
N ALA A 8 14.25 7.51 15.36
CA ALA A 8 13.96 8.48 16.41
C ALA A 8 13.38 9.81 15.87
N LYS A 9 13.65 10.14 14.60
CA LYS A 9 13.12 11.32 13.90
C LYS A 9 11.86 11.03 13.08
N ALA A 10 11.48 9.75 12.96
CA ALA A 10 10.30 9.34 12.21
C ALA A 10 9.01 9.97 12.76
N ALA A 11 8.08 10.25 11.88
CA ALA A 11 6.75 10.70 12.28
C ALA A 11 6.06 9.60 13.12
N LYS A 12 5.57 9.96 14.30
CA LYS A 12 4.85 9.03 15.17
C LYS A 12 3.48 8.63 14.62
N SER A 13 2.90 9.49 13.80
CA SER A 13 1.63 9.25 13.13
C SER A 13 1.73 9.69 11.67
N VAL A 14 1.20 8.89 10.76
CA VAL A 14 1.11 9.17 9.32
C VAL A 14 -0.36 9.20 8.94
N VAL A 15 -0.74 10.18 8.13
CA VAL A 15 -2.08 10.28 7.56
C VAL A 15 -2.12 9.46 6.27
N CYS A 16 -2.98 8.46 6.22
CA CYS A 16 -3.08 7.48 5.15
C CYS A 16 -4.41 7.54 4.42
N ALA A 17 -4.41 7.06 3.18
CA ALA A 17 -5.59 6.68 2.44
C ALA A 17 -5.51 5.22 1.99
N VAL A 18 -6.65 4.56 1.88
CA VAL A 18 -6.76 3.18 1.41
C VAL A 18 -7.66 3.13 0.19
N ILE A 19 -7.19 2.47 -0.87
CA ILE A 19 -7.96 2.20 -2.09
C ILE A 19 -8.11 0.69 -2.23
N THR A 20 -9.34 0.21 -2.25
CA THR A 20 -9.63 -1.18 -2.61
C THR A 20 -10.01 -1.24 -4.08
N VAL A 21 -9.27 -2.03 -4.86
CA VAL A 21 -9.51 -2.26 -6.27
C VAL A 21 -10.30 -3.57 -6.41
N SER A 22 -11.57 -3.46 -6.78
CA SER A 22 -12.45 -4.62 -6.92
C SER A 22 -13.67 -4.29 -7.78
N ASP A 23 -14.05 -5.22 -8.66
CA ASP A 23 -15.28 -5.12 -9.45
C ASP A 23 -16.54 -5.49 -8.67
N THR A 24 -16.39 -6.17 -7.53
CA THR A 24 -17.50 -6.82 -6.82
C THR A 24 -17.68 -6.38 -5.36
N ARG A 25 -16.64 -5.88 -4.71
CA ARG A 25 -16.70 -5.49 -3.29
C ARG A 25 -17.48 -4.21 -3.09
N THR A 26 -18.16 -4.13 -1.95
CA THR A 26 -18.80 -2.94 -1.41
C THR A 26 -18.12 -2.56 -0.09
N GLU A 27 -18.45 -1.39 0.47
CA GLU A 27 -17.95 -1.00 1.79
C GLU A 27 -18.27 -2.03 2.88
N GLU A 28 -19.42 -2.71 2.78
CA GLU A 28 -19.81 -3.75 3.74
C GLU A 28 -18.96 -5.01 3.61
N SER A 29 -18.66 -5.43 2.37
CA SER A 29 -17.95 -6.68 2.08
C SER A 29 -16.43 -6.54 1.97
N ASP A 30 -15.89 -5.31 2.02
CA ASP A 30 -14.45 -5.07 1.90
C ASP A 30 -13.71 -5.34 3.21
N THR A 31 -13.47 -6.60 3.49
CA THR A 31 -12.70 -7.03 4.66
C THR A 31 -11.23 -6.63 4.58
N SER A 32 -10.63 -6.65 3.39
CA SER A 32 -9.21 -6.31 3.20
C SER A 32 -8.91 -4.84 3.45
N GLY A 33 -9.71 -3.93 2.88
CA GLY A 33 -9.55 -2.50 3.13
C GLY A 33 -9.74 -2.15 4.62
N LYS A 34 -10.76 -2.72 5.27
CA LYS A 34 -10.99 -2.55 6.71
C LYS A 34 -9.83 -3.09 7.55
N THR A 35 -9.28 -4.24 7.20
CA THR A 35 -8.11 -4.82 7.88
C THR A 35 -6.90 -3.89 7.81
N ILE A 36 -6.61 -3.31 6.66
CA ILE A 36 -5.52 -2.32 6.51
C ILE A 36 -5.76 -1.14 7.44
N ILE A 37 -6.96 -0.57 7.43
CA ILE A 37 -7.34 0.59 8.25
C ILE A 37 -7.17 0.29 9.74
N GLU A 38 -7.64 -0.86 10.20
CA GLU A 38 -7.52 -1.28 11.60
C GLU A 38 -6.05 -1.44 12.04
N ILE A 39 -5.22 -2.05 11.20
CA ILE A 39 -3.79 -2.23 11.48
C ILE A 39 -3.07 -0.88 11.54
N LEU A 40 -3.34 0.02 10.59
CA LEU A 40 -2.77 1.37 10.60
C LEU A 40 -3.14 2.12 11.88
N LYS A 41 -4.40 2.10 12.27
CA LYS A 41 -4.88 2.74 13.51
C LYS A 41 -4.26 2.13 14.76
N SER A 42 -4.10 0.81 14.82
CA SER A 42 -3.48 0.14 15.97
C SER A 42 -2.01 0.51 16.15
N HIS A 43 -1.34 0.99 15.10
CA HIS A 43 0.03 1.51 15.13
C HIS A 43 0.10 3.04 15.28
N GLY A 44 -1.03 3.71 15.55
CA GLY A 44 -1.08 5.14 15.79
C GLY A 44 -1.16 6.00 14.53
N HIS A 45 -1.39 5.41 13.36
CA HIS A 45 -1.61 6.15 12.12
C HIS A 45 -3.08 6.53 11.94
N GLU A 46 -3.34 7.54 11.12
CA GLU A 46 -4.68 8.00 10.79
C GLU A 46 -5.08 7.50 9.39
N ALA A 47 -6.26 6.88 9.27
CA ALA A 47 -6.86 6.54 7.98
C ALA A 47 -7.90 7.61 7.63
N LYS A 48 -7.48 8.66 6.91
CA LYS A 48 -8.34 9.79 6.51
C LYS A 48 -9.14 9.48 5.25
N GLY A 49 -8.53 8.80 4.27
CA GLY A 49 -9.16 8.50 2.99
C GLY A 49 -9.47 7.02 2.83
N TYR A 50 -10.63 6.71 2.24
CA TYR A 50 -10.99 5.35 1.85
C TYR A 50 -11.86 5.38 0.60
N ALA A 51 -11.57 4.50 -0.35
CA ALA A 51 -12.37 4.35 -1.56
C ALA A 51 -12.31 2.91 -2.08
N ILE A 52 -13.37 2.51 -2.76
CA ILE A 52 -13.41 1.31 -3.59
C ILE A 52 -13.53 1.76 -5.04
N VAL A 53 -12.69 1.24 -5.91
CA VAL A 53 -12.72 1.51 -7.35
C VAL A 53 -12.74 0.20 -8.12
N LYS A 54 -13.31 0.22 -9.33
CA LYS A 54 -13.25 -0.93 -10.23
C LYS A 54 -11.82 -1.16 -10.74
N ASP A 55 -11.52 -2.39 -11.15
CA ASP A 55 -10.23 -2.75 -11.75
C ASP A 55 -10.14 -2.21 -13.18
N ASP A 56 -10.03 -0.90 -13.26
CA ASP A 56 -9.92 -0.09 -14.47
C ASP A 56 -8.82 0.95 -14.28
N ILE A 57 -7.91 1.04 -15.25
CA ILE A 57 -6.72 1.91 -15.14
C ILE A 57 -7.10 3.35 -14.86
N SER A 58 -8.08 3.91 -15.58
CA SER A 58 -8.45 5.32 -15.42
C SER A 58 -9.10 5.60 -14.07
N MET A 59 -9.91 4.67 -13.56
CA MET A 59 -10.53 4.80 -12.24
C MET A 59 -9.51 4.70 -11.12
N ILE A 60 -8.57 3.75 -11.21
CA ILE A 60 -7.48 3.61 -10.24
C ILE A 60 -6.61 4.87 -10.24
N GLN A 61 -6.17 5.32 -11.42
CA GLN A 61 -5.33 6.52 -11.56
C GLN A 61 -6.04 7.78 -11.06
N GLY A 62 -7.31 7.94 -11.40
CA GLY A 62 -8.10 9.09 -10.96
C GLY A 62 -8.18 9.19 -9.43
N ARG A 63 -8.51 8.09 -8.77
CA ARG A 63 -8.59 8.06 -7.30
C ARG A 63 -7.22 8.22 -6.63
N LEU A 64 -6.20 7.59 -7.17
CA LEU A 64 -4.84 7.73 -6.65
C LEU A 64 -4.38 9.20 -6.77
N ARG A 65 -4.63 9.84 -7.90
CA ARG A 65 -4.27 11.26 -8.11
C ARG A 65 -4.94 12.18 -7.10
N GLU A 66 -6.24 12.00 -6.84
CA GLU A 66 -6.96 12.78 -5.81
C GLU A 66 -6.30 12.67 -4.44
N PHE A 67 -5.89 11.46 -4.03
CA PHE A 67 -5.21 11.27 -2.75
C PHE A 67 -3.76 11.78 -2.75
N ILE A 68 -3.07 11.75 -3.87
CA ILE A 68 -1.73 12.35 -3.99
C ILE A 68 -1.82 13.89 -3.89
N GLU A 69 -2.83 14.51 -4.50
CA GLU A 69 -3.04 15.96 -4.46
C GLU A 69 -3.54 16.46 -3.08
N ASP A 70 -4.15 15.62 -2.27
CA ASP A 70 -4.52 15.99 -0.89
C ASP A 70 -3.27 16.13 -0.03
N LYS A 71 -2.96 17.37 0.34
CA LYS A 71 -1.76 17.71 1.13
C LYS A 71 -1.71 17.08 2.51
N ALA A 72 -2.83 16.66 3.05
CA ALA A 72 -2.89 16.01 4.35
C ALA A 72 -2.48 14.54 4.29
N ILE A 73 -2.68 13.87 3.15
CA ILE A 73 -2.34 12.45 2.97
C ILE A 73 -0.84 12.30 2.70
N GLN A 74 -0.19 11.40 3.42
CA GLN A 74 1.24 11.13 3.35
C GLN A 74 1.56 9.74 2.79
N ALA A 75 0.60 8.83 2.84
CA ALA A 75 0.74 7.49 2.27
C ALA A 75 -0.58 6.99 1.69
N VAL A 76 -0.52 6.23 0.60
CA VAL A 76 -1.68 5.57 0.00
C VAL A 76 -1.40 4.08 -0.13
N ILE A 77 -2.30 3.26 0.36
CA ILE A 77 -2.22 1.81 0.26
C ILE A 77 -3.36 1.32 -0.63
N LEU A 78 -3.00 0.77 -1.80
CA LEU A 78 -3.93 0.10 -2.69
C LEU A 78 -3.91 -1.40 -2.42
N ASN A 79 -5.06 -2.06 -2.50
CA ASN A 79 -5.16 -3.51 -2.44
C ASN A 79 -6.10 -4.04 -3.51
N GLY A 80 -5.73 -5.18 -4.09
CA GLY A 80 -6.43 -5.81 -5.21
C GLY A 80 -5.80 -5.50 -6.58
N GLY A 81 -6.04 -6.36 -7.55
CA GLY A 81 -5.61 -6.19 -8.94
C GLY A 81 -4.09 -6.26 -9.18
N THR A 82 -3.34 -6.96 -8.32
CA THR A 82 -1.87 -7.09 -8.45
C THR A 82 -1.40 -8.43 -9.01
N GLY A 83 -2.31 -9.34 -9.33
CA GLY A 83 -2.00 -10.64 -9.90
C GLY A 83 -1.65 -10.60 -11.39
N ILE A 84 -1.75 -11.75 -12.04
CA ILE A 84 -1.32 -11.95 -13.45
C ILE A 84 -2.48 -12.20 -14.42
N THR A 85 -3.71 -12.08 -13.97
CA THR A 85 -4.87 -12.24 -14.86
C THR A 85 -5.04 -10.99 -15.75
N SER A 86 -5.80 -11.12 -16.82
CA SER A 86 -6.11 -9.99 -17.70
C SER A 86 -6.94 -8.89 -17.03
N ARG A 87 -7.55 -9.19 -15.90
CA ARG A 87 -8.32 -8.24 -15.09
C ARG A 87 -7.45 -7.46 -14.10
N ASP A 88 -6.28 -7.99 -13.74
CA ASP A 88 -5.37 -7.34 -12.80
C ASP A 88 -4.66 -6.16 -13.47
N ARG A 89 -5.05 -4.93 -13.12
CA ARG A 89 -4.60 -3.69 -13.74
C ARG A 89 -3.93 -2.70 -12.77
N THR A 90 -3.90 -3.02 -11.48
CA THR A 90 -3.42 -2.09 -10.46
C THR A 90 -1.95 -1.71 -10.69
N ILE A 91 -1.08 -2.67 -10.96
CA ILE A 91 0.34 -2.39 -11.17
C ILE A 91 0.57 -1.53 -12.40
N GLU A 92 -0.12 -1.82 -13.51
CA GLU A 92 -0.06 -1.02 -14.73
C GLU A 92 -0.56 0.41 -14.49
N ALA A 93 -1.64 0.55 -13.71
CA ALA A 93 -2.22 1.85 -13.39
C ALA A 93 -1.31 2.74 -12.55
N VAL A 94 -0.61 2.15 -11.56
CA VAL A 94 0.17 2.94 -10.60
C VAL A 94 1.62 3.19 -11.02
N ARG A 95 2.19 2.40 -11.93
CA ARG A 95 3.60 2.53 -12.33
C ARG A 95 3.97 3.91 -12.87
N ASP A 96 3.07 4.56 -13.57
CA ASP A 96 3.29 5.91 -14.12
C ASP A 96 3.51 6.98 -13.05
N PHE A 97 3.13 6.70 -11.81
CA PHE A 97 3.33 7.60 -10.66
C PHE A 97 4.67 7.37 -9.96
N ALA A 98 5.37 6.27 -10.24
CA ALA A 98 6.56 5.89 -9.50
C ALA A 98 7.76 6.77 -9.86
N GLU A 99 8.21 7.61 -8.91
CA GLU A 99 9.45 8.38 -9.02
C GLU A 99 10.66 7.56 -8.55
N LYS A 100 10.49 6.83 -7.44
CA LYS A 100 11.50 5.91 -6.89
C LYS A 100 10.83 4.65 -6.38
N GLU A 101 11.11 3.53 -7.02
CA GLU A 101 10.64 2.22 -6.54
C GLU A 101 11.46 1.74 -5.33
N LEU A 102 10.78 1.02 -4.43
CA LEU A 102 11.40 0.28 -3.34
C LEU A 102 11.35 -1.22 -3.64
N PRO A 103 12.32 -1.77 -4.40
CA PRO A 103 12.29 -3.20 -4.77
C PRO A 103 12.28 -4.13 -3.56
N GLY A 104 12.95 -3.73 -2.48
CA GLY A 104 12.99 -4.48 -1.23
C GLY A 104 11.63 -4.75 -0.59
N PHE A 105 10.65 -3.87 -0.80
CA PHE A 105 9.29 -4.12 -0.32
C PHE A 105 8.70 -5.38 -0.96
N GLY A 106 8.68 -5.46 -2.29
CA GLY A 106 8.15 -6.62 -3.00
C GLY A 106 8.96 -7.89 -2.75
N GLU A 107 10.28 -7.78 -2.63
CA GLU A 107 11.16 -8.90 -2.28
C GLU A 107 10.83 -9.48 -0.91
N LEU A 108 10.73 -8.65 0.13
CA LEU A 108 10.38 -9.07 1.48
C LEU A 108 8.93 -9.59 1.55
N PHE A 109 7.99 -8.92 0.90
CA PHE A 109 6.60 -9.37 0.86
C PHE A 109 6.50 -10.77 0.24
N ARG A 110 7.12 -11.01 -0.91
CA ARG A 110 7.10 -12.33 -1.58
C ARG A 110 7.84 -13.38 -0.77
N SER A 111 8.92 -13.03 -0.09
CA SER A 111 9.63 -13.95 0.80
C SER A 111 8.76 -14.41 1.97
N LEU A 112 8.07 -13.48 2.65
CA LEU A 112 7.15 -13.79 3.73
C LEU A 112 5.92 -14.58 3.22
N SER A 113 5.39 -14.21 2.06
CA SER A 113 4.29 -14.93 1.43
C SER A 113 4.67 -16.36 1.04
N TYR A 114 5.92 -16.59 0.63
CA TYR A 114 6.41 -17.93 0.31
C TYR A 114 6.31 -18.90 1.50
N GLU A 115 6.57 -18.40 2.70
CA GLU A 115 6.43 -19.21 3.92
C GLU A 115 4.98 -19.64 4.19
N GLU A 116 4.01 -18.84 3.74
CA GLU A 116 2.58 -19.13 3.94
C GLU A 116 1.96 -19.94 2.81
N ILE A 117 2.26 -19.61 1.55
CA ILE A 117 1.58 -20.15 0.35
C ILE A 117 2.53 -20.82 -0.65
N GLY A 118 3.82 -20.93 -0.33
CA GLY A 118 4.82 -21.54 -1.20
C GLY A 118 5.03 -20.77 -2.51
N ALA A 119 5.35 -21.49 -3.57
CA ALA A 119 5.73 -20.91 -4.86
C ALA A 119 4.65 -20.01 -5.51
N ALA A 120 3.39 -20.13 -5.13
CA ALA A 120 2.33 -19.23 -5.60
C ALA A 120 2.60 -17.75 -5.28
N ALA A 121 3.44 -17.47 -4.27
CA ALA A 121 3.87 -16.11 -3.92
C ALA A 121 4.55 -15.36 -5.08
N MET A 122 5.19 -16.08 -6.02
CA MET A 122 5.85 -15.46 -7.17
C MET A 122 4.88 -14.76 -8.13
N MET A 123 3.59 -15.11 -8.09
CA MET A 123 2.57 -14.50 -8.95
C MET A 123 2.08 -13.14 -8.44
N SER A 124 2.43 -12.76 -7.20
CA SER A 124 2.12 -11.44 -6.68
C SER A 124 3.11 -10.40 -7.21
N ARG A 125 2.56 -9.32 -7.78
CA ARG A 125 3.35 -8.19 -8.29
C ARG A 125 3.34 -6.99 -7.34
N ALA A 126 3.15 -7.24 -6.03
CA ALA A 126 3.16 -6.20 -5.01
C ALA A 126 4.40 -5.29 -5.13
N ILE A 127 4.17 -3.97 -5.06
CA ILE A 127 5.21 -2.94 -5.16
C ILE A 127 5.01 -1.83 -4.13
N ALA A 128 6.08 -1.09 -3.86
CA ALA A 128 6.05 0.19 -3.17
C ALA A 128 6.96 1.20 -3.86
N PHE A 129 6.60 2.47 -3.80
CA PHE A 129 7.36 3.54 -4.42
C PHE A 129 7.07 4.90 -3.76
N VAL A 130 7.91 5.88 -4.07
CA VAL A 130 7.71 7.28 -3.71
C VAL A 130 7.08 8.03 -4.88
N CYS A 131 6.06 8.82 -4.61
CA CYS A 131 5.46 9.78 -5.53
C CYS A 131 5.17 11.09 -4.79
N GLU A 132 5.67 12.21 -5.28
CA GLU A 132 5.47 13.53 -4.67
C GLU A 132 5.70 13.54 -3.15
N LYS A 133 6.80 12.93 -2.70
CA LYS A 133 7.17 12.79 -1.27
C LYS A 133 6.20 11.95 -0.44
N LYS A 134 5.30 11.21 -1.06
CA LYS A 134 4.37 10.28 -0.41
C LYS A 134 4.76 8.83 -0.69
N MET A 135 4.44 7.96 0.26
CA MET A 135 4.62 6.52 0.09
C MET A 135 3.38 5.92 -0.55
N ILE A 136 3.57 5.16 -1.60
CA ILE A 136 2.51 4.44 -2.31
C ILE A 136 2.81 2.94 -2.26
N PHE A 137 1.81 2.14 -1.87
CA PHE A 137 1.89 0.68 -1.81
C PHE A 137 0.79 0.06 -2.65
N ALA A 138 1.09 -0.99 -3.38
CA ALA A 138 0.09 -1.81 -4.06
C ALA A 138 0.24 -3.26 -3.61
N LEU A 139 -0.83 -3.82 -3.03
CA LEU A 139 -0.87 -5.12 -2.37
C LEU A 139 -1.88 -6.04 -3.04
N PRO A 140 -1.73 -7.37 -2.92
CA PRO A 140 -2.80 -8.30 -3.28
C PRO A 140 -4.08 -8.05 -2.49
N GLY A 141 -5.22 -8.42 -3.08
CA GLY A 141 -6.54 -8.15 -2.49
C GLY A 141 -7.02 -9.13 -1.41
N SER A 142 -6.30 -10.22 -1.15
CA SER A 142 -6.71 -11.17 -0.11
C SER A 142 -6.49 -10.59 1.30
N THR A 143 -7.38 -10.89 2.22
CA THR A 143 -7.28 -10.43 3.61
C THR A 143 -5.98 -10.93 4.28
N ALA A 144 -5.55 -12.16 4.00
CA ALA A 144 -4.29 -12.69 4.52
C ALA A 144 -3.07 -11.90 4.00
N ALA A 145 -3.05 -11.59 2.70
CA ALA A 145 -1.95 -10.84 2.09
C ALA A 145 -1.85 -9.41 2.61
N VAL A 146 -2.98 -8.70 2.73
CA VAL A 146 -2.96 -7.33 3.26
C VAL A 146 -2.58 -7.29 4.73
N LYS A 147 -3.02 -8.27 5.51
CA LYS A 147 -2.62 -8.41 6.91
C LYS A 147 -1.12 -8.62 7.03
N LEU A 148 -0.55 -9.55 6.27
CA LEU A 148 0.89 -9.82 6.24
C LEU A 148 1.69 -8.57 5.91
N ALA A 149 1.36 -7.88 4.82
CA ALA A 149 2.06 -6.69 4.39
C ALA A 149 1.93 -5.54 5.41
N ALA A 150 0.72 -5.27 5.90
CA ALA A 150 0.46 -4.16 6.81
C ALA A 150 1.14 -4.37 8.17
N GLU A 151 1.04 -5.57 8.75
CA GLU A 151 1.62 -5.87 10.07
C GLU A 151 3.14 -6.01 10.04
N LYS A 152 3.68 -6.68 9.02
CA LYS A 152 5.11 -7.06 9.00
C LYS A 152 6.00 -6.03 8.34
N LEU A 153 5.49 -5.27 7.38
CA LEU A 153 6.32 -4.41 6.52
C LEU A 153 5.94 -2.93 6.58
N ILE A 154 4.65 -2.59 6.67
CA ILE A 154 4.20 -1.21 6.47
C ILE A 154 4.06 -0.47 7.79
N ALA A 155 3.15 -0.89 8.66
CA ALA A 155 2.68 -0.06 9.76
C ALA A 155 3.80 0.35 10.74
N GLY A 156 4.74 -0.54 11.03
CA GLY A 156 5.86 -0.25 11.93
C GLY A 156 6.93 0.68 11.36
N GLU A 157 7.12 0.68 10.03
CA GLU A 157 8.16 1.47 9.36
C GLU A 157 7.60 2.69 8.60
N LEU A 158 6.29 2.85 8.54
CA LEU A 158 5.64 3.87 7.71
C LEU A 158 6.10 5.29 8.04
N GLY A 159 6.20 5.62 9.32
CA GLY A 159 6.69 6.93 9.76
C GLY A 159 8.13 7.21 9.31
N HIS A 160 8.99 6.20 9.35
CA HIS A 160 10.36 6.28 8.88
C HIS A 160 10.41 6.45 7.35
N MET A 161 9.65 5.66 6.61
CA MET A 161 9.59 5.77 5.14
C MET A 161 9.08 7.14 4.68
N VAL A 162 8.03 7.67 5.31
CA VAL A 162 7.51 9.01 5.00
C VAL A 162 8.54 10.09 5.32
N TRP A 163 9.26 9.97 6.42
CA TRP A 163 10.32 10.92 6.78
C TRP A 163 11.45 10.90 5.75
N GLU A 164 11.92 9.73 5.33
CA GLU A 164 12.95 9.59 4.30
C GLU A 164 12.49 10.15 2.94
N ALA A 165 11.23 9.89 2.55
CA ALA A 165 10.66 10.41 1.30
C ALA A 165 10.58 11.95 1.26
N ASN A 166 10.63 12.61 2.43
CA ASN A 166 10.55 14.08 2.54
C ASN A 166 11.91 14.76 2.73
N ARG A 167 12.97 14.01 2.91
CA ARG A 167 14.35 14.54 2.96
C ARG A 167 14.82 14.98 1.60
#